data_76e88dcbef7aa8061b9021724c98383d
#
_entry.id   76e88dcbef7aa8061b9021724c98383d
#
_cell.length_a   1.000
_cell.length_b   1.000
_cell.length_c   1.000
_cell.angle_alpha   90.00
_cell.angle_beta   90.00
_cell.angle_gamma   90.00
#
_symmetry.space_group_name_H-M   'P 1'
#
loop_
_entity.id
_entity.type
_entity.pdbx_description
1 polymer ?
#
loop_
_entity_poly.entity_id
_entity_poly.type
_entity_poly.pdbx_seq_one_letter_code
_entity_poly.pdbx_strand_id
1 'polypeptide(L)'
;MGQQDTLFQTINKSQDFAFDERVAEVFDDMVSRSVPFYHEIQRIQADLIMDFLPATGGVICDLGCSTGTTLAYLSGHPRCPADTRLLGYDNSEPMLAKAEQKLATQIAAGLVDLNLADLTGLRALPPTDVVILNWALQFVRPIDREALLANVYSALNPGGILLLSEKVLAKDTFFNRLYIDHYLQFKKSQSGYTDAENQRKREALENVLVPYRLDENYTLLAKVGFKQMDTYFQWFNFACMMAVKA
;
A
#
# COMPACT_ATOMS: atom_id res chain seq x y z
N MET A 1 18.23 -8.37 -5.85
CA MET A 1 17.96 -7.02 -6.45
C MET A 1 17.07 -7.27 -7.65
N GLY A 2 15.88 -6.66 -7.70
CA GLY A 2 14.98 -6.73 -8.86
C GLY A 2 15.58 -6.06 -10.09
N GLN A 3 14.99 -6.31 -11.25
CA GLN A 3 15.38 -5.63 -12.48
C GLN A 3 15.00 -4.15 -12.41
N GLN A 4 15.79 -3.28 -13.06
CA GLN A 4 15.51 -1.86 -13.15
C GLN A 4 14.24 -1.60 -13.98
N ASP A 5 13.36 -0.71 -13.51
CA ASP A 5 12.16 -0.30 -14.26
C ASP A 5 12.55 0.49 -15.52
N THR A 6 12.37 -0.15 -16.67
CA THR A 6 12.51 0.44 -18.00
C THR A 6 11.22 0.34 -18.83
N LEU A 7 10.12 -0.09 -18.21
CA LEU A 7 8.84 -0.37 -18.90
C LEU A 7 8.33 0.84 -19.70
N PHE A 8 8.41 2.02 -19.11
CA PHE A 8 7.90 3.24 -19.74
C PHE A 8 8.88 3.89 -20.73
N GLN A 9 10.06 3.29 -20.96
CA GLN A 9 10.97 3.73 -22.04
C GLN A 9 10.49 3.27 -23.43
N THR A 10 9.87 2.10 -23.51
CA THR A 10 9.56 1.42 -24.78
C THR A 10 8.07 1.36 -25.14
N ILE A 11 7.16 1.66 -24.22
CA ILE A 11 5.71 1.61 -24.46
C ILE A 11 5.29 2.78 -25.36
N ASN A 12 4.88 2.48 -26.60
CA ASN A 12 4.46 3.46 -27.60
C ASN A 12 2.94 3.72 -27.65
N LYS A 13 2.12 3.00 -26.85
CA LYS A 13 0.68 3.20 -26.74
C LYS A 13 0.29 3.30 -25.26
N SER A 14 -0.53 4.30 -24.95
CA SER A 14 -1.21 4.41 -23.67
C SER A 14 -2.16 3.21 -23.50
N GLN A 15 -1.76 2.25 -22.68
CA GLN A 15 -2.64 1.21 -22.15
C GLN A 15 -2.87 1.52 -20.68
N ASP A 16 -4.06 1.22 -20.18
CA ASP A 16 -4.33 1.31 -18.75
C ASP A 16 -3.33 0.47 -17.97
N PHE A 17 -2.89 0.97 -16.84
CA PHE A 17 -1.92 0.30 -15.98
C PHE A 17 -2.53 -1.01 -15.42
N ALA A 18 -1.81 -2.09 -15.58
CA ALA A 18 -2.18 -3.40 -15.03
C ALA A 18 -0.98 -3.99 -14.28
N PHE A 19 -1.25 -4.63 -13.15
CA PHE A 19 -0.24 -5.35 -12.36
C PHE A 19 0.04 -6.73 -12.99
N ASP A 20 0.50 -6.71 -14.26
CA ASP A 20 0.83 -7.89 -15.06
C ASP A 20 2.24 -8.42 -14.75
N GLU A 21 2.64 -9.50 -15.45
CA GLU A 21 3.94 -10.14 -15.30
C GLU A 21 5.11 -9.17 -15.56
N ARG A 22 4.99 -8.27 -16.56
CA ARG A 22 6.04 -7.29 -16.88
C ARG A 22 6.23 -6.28 -15.75
N VAL A 23 5.13 -5.85 -15.14
CA VAL A 23 5.15 -4.94 -13.99
C VAL A 23 5.72 -5.66 -12.78
N ALA A 24 5.33 -6.92 -12.52
CA ALA A 24 5.82 -7.70 -11.38
C ALA A 24 7.35 -7.89 -11.40
N GLU A 25 7.97 -8.02 -12.58
CA GLU A 25 9.43 -8.17 -12.72
C GLU A 25 10.21 -6.95 -12.20
N VAL A 26 9.68 -5.76 -12.34
CA VAL A 26 10.36 -4.49 -12.00
C VAL A 26 9.68 -3.74 -10.86
N PHE A 27 8.66 -4.32 -10.23
CA PHE A 27 7.78 -3.62 -9.29
C PHE A 27 8.52 -3.01 -8.10
N ASP A 28 9.44 -3.74 -7.49
CA ASP A 28 10.18 -3.25 -6.32
C ASP A 28 11.02 -2.01 -6.65
N ASP A 29 11.71 -1.99 -7.81
CA ASP A 29 12.41 -0.80 -8.29
C ASP A 29 11.43 0.31 -8.64
N MET A 30 10.36 -0.03 -9.36
CA MET A 30 9.35 0.94 -9.79
C MET A 30 8.66 1.64 -8.62
N VAL A 31 8.25 0.92 -7.55
CA VAL A 31 7.57 1.51 -6.40
C VAL A 31 8.53 2.34 -5.55
N SER A 32 9.74 1.85 -5.30
CA SER A 32 10.77 2.58 -4.54
C SER A 32 11.18 3.91 -5.19
N ARG A 33 11.17 3.97 -6.53
CA ARG A 33 11.44 5.19 -7.31
C ARG A 33 10.22 6.08 -7.51
N SER A 34 9.00 5.57 -7.29
CA SER A 34 7.76 6.31 -7.51
C SER A 34 7.13 6.85 -6.23
N VAL A 35 7.32 6.17 -5.12
CA VAL A 35 6.82 6.58 -3.81
C VAL A 35 7.96 7.24 -3.03
N PRO A 36 7.84 8.55 -2.71
CA PRO A 36 8.86 9.23 -1.91
C PRO A 36 9.02 8.58 -0.54
N PHE A 37 10.27 8.37 -0.12
CA PHE A 37 10.60 7.77 1.18
C PHE A 37 10.02 6.37 1.40
N TYR A 38 9.86 5.58 0.32
CA TYR A 38 9.22 4.27 0.37
C TYR A 38 9.78 3.36 1.48
N HIS A 39 11.11 3.21 1.54
CA HIS A 39 11.77 2.35 2.53
C HIS A 39 11.68 2.90 3.96
N GLU A 40 11.71 4.23 4.13
CA GLU A 40 11.50 4.89 5.42
C GLU A 40 10.08 4.68 5.93
N ILE A 41 9.08 4.79 5.05
CA ILE A 41 7.68 4.54 5.40
C ILE A 41 7.50 3.08 5.84
N GLN A 42 8.10 2.11 5.14
CA GLN A 42 8.06 0.70 5.53
C GLN A 42 8.64 0.46 6.93
N ARG A 43 9.77 1.12 7.26
CA ARG A 43 10.38 1.03 8.60
C ARG A 43 9.49 1.65 9.68
N ILE A 44 9.00 2.87 9.44
CA ILE A 44 8.10 3.56 10.38
C ILE A 44 6.84 2.72 10.63
N GLN A 45 6.26 2.15 9.59
CA GLN A 45 5.09 1.27 9.72
C GLN A 45 5.41 0.03 10.55
N ALA A 46 6.53 -0.63 10.27
CA ALA A 46 6.93 -1.80 11.03
C ALA A 46 7.12 -1.47 12.52
N ASP A 47 7.79 -0.35 12.84
CA ASP A 47 7.95 0.09 14.22
C ASP A 47 6.60 0.37 14.91
N LEU A 48 5.69 1.10 14.25
CA LEU A 48 4.35 1.39 14.78
C LEU A 48 3.54 0.12 15.00
N ILE A 49 3.54 -0.81 14.06
CA ILE A 49 2.79 -2.06 14.15
C ILE A 49 3.22 -2.86 15.39
N MET A 50 4.51 -2.92 15.70
CA MET A 50 5.00 -3.65 16.86
C MET A 50 4.50 -3.09 18.20
N ASP A 51 4.07 -1.83 18.27
CA ASP A 51 3.50 -1.23 19.47
C ASP A 51 2.03 -1.64 19.70
N PHE A 52 1.36 -2.17 18.67
CA PHE A 52 -0.04 -2.60 18.72
C PHE A 52 -0.24 -4.12 18.68
N LEU A 53 0.82 -4.88 18.47
CA LEU A 53 0.72 -6.33 18.50
C LEU A 53 0.71 -6.87 19.93
N PRO A 54 -0.12 -7.90 20.20
CA PRO A 54 0.00 -8.67 21.45
C PRO A 54 1.40 -9.25 21.60
N ALA A 55 1.93 -9.28 22.83
CA ALA A 55 3.25 -9.85 23.11
C ALA A 55 3.38 -11.34 22.72
N THR A 56 2.27 -12.06 22.66
CA THR A 56 2.17 -13.47 22.24
C THR A 56 2.06 -13.64 20.73
N GLY A 57 2.14 -12.56 19.96
CA GLY A 57 1.84 -12.57 18.53
C GLY A 57 0.40 -12.19 18.21
N GLY A 58 0.16 -11.82 16.97
CA GLY A 58 -1.15 -11.37 16.47
C GLY A 58 -1.32 -11.67 15.00
N VAL A 59 -2.41 -11.20 14.42
CA VAL A 59 -2.72 -11.34 13.00
C VAL A 59 -2.59 -10.00 12.30
N ILE A 60 -1.80 -9.97 11.24
CA ILE A 60 -1.62 -8.80 10.36
C ILE A 60 -2.13 -9.14 8.97
N CYS A 61 -3.02 -8.33 8.42
CA CYS A 61 -3.49 -8.45 7.04
C CYS A 61 -2.93 -7.30 6.18
N ASP A 62 -2.18 -7.63 5.14
CA ASP A 62 -1.69 -6.68 4.13
C ASP A 62 -2.54 -6.80 2.87
N LEU A 63 -3.41 -5.81 2.63
CA LEU A 63 -4.39 -5.78 1.56
C LEU A 63 -3.83 -5.02 0.34
N GLY A 64 -3.55 -5.73 -0.73
CA GLY A 64 -2.75 -5.27 -1.86
C GLY A 64 -1.26 -5.44 -1.57
N CYS A 65 -0.86 -6.65 -1.11
CA CYS A 65 0.50 -6.93 -0.66
C CYS A 65 1.54 -6.96 -1.79
N SER A 66 1.10 -7.01 -3.04
CA SER A 66 1.96 -7.00 -4.24
C SER A 66 3.07 -8.06 -4.14
N THR A 67 4.32 -7.66 -4.27
CA THR A 67 5.49 -8.54 -4.15
C THR A 67 5.91 -8.86 -2.71
N GLY A 68 5.07 -8.54 -1.71
CA GLY A 68 5.28 -8.90 -0.30
C GLY A 68 6.35 -8.09 0.44
N THR A 69 6.70 -6.90 -0.03
CA THR A 69 7.76 -6.09 0.59
C THR A 69 7.42 -5.68 2.02
N THR A 70 6.19 -5.25 2.31
CA THR A 70 5.74 -4.92 3.68
C THR A 70 5.84 -6.14 4.59
N LEU A 71 5.39 -7.30 4.12
CA LEU A 71 5.46 -8.55 4.88
C LEU A 71 6.93 -8.96 5.18
N ALA A 72 7.85 -8.70 4.24
CA ALA A 72 9.27 -8.95 4.46
C ALA A 72 9.86 -8.03 5.55
N TYR A 73 9.49 -6.74 5.57
CA TYR A 73 9.89 -5.81 6.64
C TYR A 73 9.38 -6.27 8.01
N LEU A 74 8.11 -6.68 8.08
CA LEU A 74 7.46 -7.12 9.32
C LEU A 74 8.08 -8.44 9.84
N SER A 75 8.21 -9.45 8.99
CA SER A 75 8.77 -10.74 9.37
C SER A 75 10.25 -10.67 9.77
N GLY A 76 10.99 -9.70 9.27
CA GLY A 76 12.39 -9.44 9.64
C GLY A 76 12.55 -8.48 10.81
N HIS A 77 11.46 -7.93 11.37
CA HIS A 77 11.55 -6.94 12.44
C HIS A 77 11.96 -7.59 13.77
N PRO A 78 12.97 -7.04 14.51
CA PRO A 78 13.50 -7.68 15.72
C PRO A 78 12.47 -7.79 16.87
N ARG A 79 11.43 -6.93 16.88
CA ARG A 79 10.35 -7.00 17.87
C ARG A 79 9.13 -7.82 17.40
N CYS A 80 9.16 -8.42 16.20
CA CYS A 80 8.03 -9.21 15.71
C CYS A 80 7.91 -10.50 16.57
N PRO A 81 6.77 -10.70 17.26
CA PRO A 81 6.59 -11.92 18.05
C PRO A 81 6.57 -13.15 17.15
N ALA A 82 7.14 -14.27 17.66
CA ALA A 82 7.32 -15.51 16.88
C ALA A 82 6.00 -16.11 16.39
N ASP A 83 4.92 -15.96 17.15
CA ASP A 83 3.60 -16.52 16.82
C ASP A 83 2.72 -15.53 16.02
N THR A 84 3.32 -14.45 15.47
CA THR A 84 2.60 -13.53 14.58
C THR A 84 2.27 -14.21 13.26
N ARG A 85 1.06 -14.01 12.76
CA ARG A 85 0.63 -14.47 11.43
C ARG A 85 0.50 -13.28 10.48
N LEU A 86 1.14 -13.38 9.33
CA LEU A 86 1.15 -12.37 8.27
C LEU A 86 0.34 -12.88 7.09
N LEU A 87 -0.76 -12.23 6.79
CA LEU A 87 -1.68 -12.62 5.72
C LEU A 87 -1.62 -11.57 4.61
N GLY A 88 -1.07 -11.95 3.46
CA GLY A 88 -1.03 -11.10 2.26
C GLY A 88 -2.19 -11.40 1.33
N TYR A 89 -2.83 -10.36 0.80
CA TYR A 89 -3.91 -10.46 -0.18
C TYR A 89 -3.58 -9.60 -1.39
N ASP A 90 -3.67 -10.17 -2.58
CA ASP A 90 -3.53 -9.43 -3.84
C ASP A 90 -4.35 -10.10 -4.95
N ASN A 91 -4.79 -9.36 -5.94
CA ASN A 91 -5.53 -9.91 -7.08
C ASN A 91 -4.66 -10.25 -8.30
N SER A 92 -3.35 -10.01 -8.20
CA SER A 92 -2.38 -10.29 -9.26
C SER A 92 -1.58 -11.56 -8.95
N GLU A 93 -1.86 -12.64 -9.68
CA GLU A 93 -1.05 -13.87 -9.60
C GLU A 93 0.45 -13.62 -9.85
N PRO A 94 0.88 -12.79 -10.85
CA PRO A 94 2.30 -12.49 -11.04
C PRO A 94 2.95 -11.79 -9.85
N MET A 95 2.22 -10.89 -9.17
CA MET A 95 2.72 -10.23 -7.95
C MET A 95 2.90 -11.25 -6.82
N LEU A 96 1.89 -12.09 -6.58
CA LEU A 96 1.96 -13.13 -5.56
C LEU A 96 3.08 -14.15 -5.82
N ALA A 97 3.31 -14.53 -7.08
CA ALA A 97 4.44 -15.40 -7.43
C ALA A 97 5.81 -14.77 -7.05
N LYS A 98 5.96 -13.44 -7.17
CA LYS A 98 7.16 -12.73 -6.69
C LYS A 98 7.19 -12.67 -5.16
N ALA A 99 6.06 -12.49 -4.50
CA ALA A 99 5.96 -12.52 -3.04
C ALA A 99 6.33 -13.91 -2.50
N GLU A 100 5.85 -14.98 -3.11
CA GLU A 100 6.20 -16.36 -2.75
C GLU A 100 7.71 -16.61 -2.82
N GLN A 101 8.36 -16.17 -3.89
CA GLN A 101 9.82 -16.28 -4.03
C GLN A 101 10.56 -15.48 -2.94
N LYS A 102 10.11 -14.24 -2.68
CA LYS A 102 10.72 -13.34 -1.69
C LYS A 102 10.55 -13.86 -0.26
N LEU A 103 9.41 -14.45 0.05
CA LEU A 103 8.99 -14.87 1.40
C LEU A 103 9.04 -16.40 1.61
N ALA A 104 9.74 -17.13 0.74
CA ALA A 104 9.75 -18.60 0.74
C ALA A 104 10.09 -19.21 2.11
N THR A 105 11.06 -18.63 2.82
CA THR A 105 11.47 -19.08 4.16
C THR A 105 10.36 -18.85 5.19
N GLN A 106 9.72 -17.70 5.16
CA GLN A 106 8.63 -17.32 6.09
C GLN A 106 7.36 -18.14 5.83
N ILE A 107 7.07 -18.44 4.56
CA ILE A 107 5.96 -19.32 4.16
C ILE A 107 6.22 -20.75 4.64
N ALA A 108 7.43 -21.27 4.41
CA ALA A 108 7.81 -22.61 4.88
C ALA A 108 7.77 -22.74 6.41
N ALA A 109 8.02 -21.64 7.13
CA ALA A 109 7.91 -21.57 8.59
C ALA A 109 6.46 -21.39 9.10
N GLY A 110 5.47 -21.22 8.20
CA GLY A 110 4.07 -20.99 8.56
C GLY A 110 3.78 -19.59 9.12
N LEU A 111 4.72 -18.65 8.97
CA LEU A 111 4.59 -17.26 9.42
C LEU A 111 3.78 -16.41 8.43
N VAL A 112 3.89 -16.69 7.13
CA VAL A 112 3.25 -15.94 6.05
C VAL A 112 2.33 -16.83 5.23
N ASP A 113 1.10 -16.37 5.01
CA ASP A 113 0.13 -16.94 4.06
C ASP A 113 -0.20 -15.91 2.98
N LEU A 114 -0.15 -16.30 1.70
CA LEU A 114 -0.51 -15.44 0.56
C LEU A 114 -1.82 -15.91 -0.06
N ASN A 115 -2.70 -14.95 -0.36
CA ASN A 115 -4.05 -15.22 -0.81
C ASN A 115 -4.36 -14.43 -2.09
N LEU A 116 -4.75 -15.13 -3.16
CA LEU A 116 -5.27 -14.50 -4.36
C LEU A 116 -6.70 -14.03 -4.10
N ALA A 117 -6.93 -12.73 -4.05
CA ALA A 117 -8.23 -12.15 -3.75
C ALA A 117 -8.39 -10.73 -4.31
N ASP A 118 -9.54 -10.46 -4.89
CA ASP A 118 -9.97 -9.10 -5.22
C ASP A 118 -10.53 -8.42 -3.97
N LEU A 119 -9.96 -7.28 -3.59
CA LEU A 119 -10.36 -6.51 -2.41
C LEU A 119 -11.83 -6.06 -2.48
N THR A 120 -12.37 -5.83 -3.68
CA THR A 120 -13.79 -5.45 -3.86
C THR A 120 -14.75 -6.61 -3.56
N GLY A 121 -14.28 -7.83 -3.75
CA GLY A 121 -15.03 -9.07 -3.45
C GLY A 121 -14.76 -9.65 -2.06
N LEU A 122 -13.81 -9.08 -1.33
CA LEU A 122 -13.38 -9.59 -0.03
C LEU A 122 -14.45 -9.34 1.03
N ARG A 123 -15.22 -10.38 1.37
CA ARG A 123 -16.38 -10.26 2.26
C ARG A 123 -16.09 -10.50 3.73
N ALA A 124 -15.00 -11.19 4.03
CA ALA A 124 -14.60 -11.47 5.41
C ALA A 124 -13.08 -11.59 5.51
N LEU A 125 -12.52 -10.86 6.44
CA LEU A 125 -11.16 -11.05 6.95
C LEU A 125 -11.25 -11.84 8.27
N PRO A 126 -10.25 -12.61 8.65
CA PRO A 126 -10.19 -13.19 9.99
C PRO A 126 -10.11 -12.06 11.05
N PRO A 127 -10.46 -12.33 12.32
CA PRO A 127 -10.15 -11.41 13.41
C PRO A 127 -8.67 -11.05 13.36
N THR A 128 -8.36 -9.75 13.35
CA THR A 128 -7.01 -9.25 13.07
C THR A 128 -6.67 -8.08 13.97
N ASP A 129 -5.39 -7.90 14.28
CA ASP A 129 -4.90 -6.82 15.12
C ASP A 129 -4.43 -5.62 14.29
N VAL A 130 -3.96 -5.89 13.07
CA VAL A 130 -3.47 -4.87 12.15
C VAL A 130 -3.94 -5.14 10.74
N VAL A 131 -4.47 -4.11 10.08
CA VAL A 131 -4.70 -4.10 8.63
C VAL A 131 -3.84 -3.02 7.98
N ILE A 132 -3.23 -3.36 6.86
CA ILE A 132 -2.40 -2.46 6.07
C ILE A 132 -3.02 -2.31 4.68
N LEU A 133 -3.13 -1.08 4.21
CA LEU A 133 -3.52 -0.70 2.85
C LEU A 133 -2.47 0.30 2.33
N ASN A 134 -1.39 -0.22 1.76
CA ASN A 134 -0.31 0.60 1.23
C ASN A 134 -0.50 0.87 -0.26
N TRP A 135 -0.94 2.08 -0.60
CA TRP A 135 -1.19 2.55 -1.98
C TRP A 135 -2.11 1.62 -2.77
N ALA A 136 -3.02 0.92 -2.06
CA ALA A 136 -3.95 -0.05 -2.63
C ALA A 136 -5.38 0.53 -2.76
N LEU A 137 -5.89 1.25 -1.76
CA LEU A 137 -7.27 1.75 -1.75
C LEU A 137 -7.54 2.71 -2.92
N GLN A 138 -6.54 3.47 -3.37
CA GLN A 138 -6.65 4.38 -4.51
C GLN A 138 -6.96 3.68 -5.85
N PHE A 139 -6.72 2.37 -5.95
CA PHE A 139 -7.08 1.54 -7.10
C PHE A 139 -8.45 0.88 -6.97
N VAL A 140 -9.05 0.89 -5.78
CA VAL A 140 -10.43 0.47 -5.56
C VAL A 140 -11.37 1.60 -6.01
N ARG A 141 -12.41 1.24 -6.77
CA ARG A 141 -13.38 2.24 -7.23
C ARG A 141 -14.03 2.96 -6.04
N PRO A 142 -14.26 4.27 -6.12
CA PRO A 142 -14.85 5.06 -5.04
C PRO A 142 -16.11 4.44 -4.41
N ILE A 143 -16.97 3.85 -5.23
CA ILE A 143 -18.23 3.22 -4.78
C ILE A 143 -18.02 1.98 -3.89
N ASP A 144 -16.88 1.30 -4.03
CA ASP A 144 -16.59 0.04 -3.32
C ASP A 144 -15.74 0.26 -2.04
N ARG A 145 -15.14 1.46 -1.87
CA ARG A 145 -14.21 1.76 -0.75
C ARG A 145 -14.86 1.69 0.62
N GLU A 146 -16.07 2.21 0.75
CA GLU A 146 -16.80 2.19 2.02
C GLU A 146 -17.06 0.76 2.48
N ALA A 147 -17.52 -0.11 1.59
CA ALA A 147 -17.78 -1.51 1.91
C ALA A 147 -16.49 -2.25 2.32
N LEU A 148 -15.38 -2.03 1.60
CA LEU A 148 -14.08 -2.59 1.95
C LEU A 148 -13.62 -2.13 3.35
N LEU A 149 -13.67 -0.82 3.62
CA LEU A 149 -13.25 -0.29 4.92
C LEU A 149 -14.18 -0.68 6.07
N ALA A 150 -15.48 -0.89 5.81
CA ALA A 150 -16.41 -1.44 6.80
C ALA A 150 -16.04 -2.92 7.15
N ASN A 151 -15.65 -3.72 6.17
CA ASN A 151 -15.15 -5.07 6.40
C ASN A 151 -13.85 -5.06 7.22
N VAL A 152 -12.92 -4.16 6.89
CA VAL A 152 -11.68 -3.95 7.65
C VAL A 152 -12.00 -3.58 9.10
N TYR A 153 -12.87 -2.60 9.31
CA TYR A 153 -13.27 -2.19 10.67
C TYR A 153 -13.90 -3.34 11.45
N SER A 154 -14.74 -4.14 10.81
CA SER A 154 -15.41 -5.28 11.45
C SER A 154 -14.40 -6.35 11.88
N ALA A 155 -13.41 -6.64 11.04
CA ALA A 155 -12.39 -7.65 11.28
C ALA A 155 -11.37 -7.26 12.37
N LEU A 156 -11.07 -5.97 12.51
CA LEU A 156 -10.13 -5.51 13.53
C LEU A 156 -10.62 -5.89 14.94
N ASN A 157 -9.72 -6.38 15.76
CA ASN A 157 -9.92 -6.55 17.20
C ASN A 157 -10.06 -5.17 17.89
N PRO A 158 -10.73 -5.06 19.05
CA PRO A 158 -10.69 -3.84 19.86
C PRO A 158 -9.23 -3.43 20.16
N GLY A 159 -8.89 -2.17 19.95
CA GLY A 159 -7.51 -1.67 20.03
C GLY A 159 -6.65 -1.95 18.78
N GLY A 160 -7.14 -2.72 17.82
CA GLY A 160 -6.45 -2.98 16.56
C GLY A 160 -6.39 -1.74 15.65
N ILE A 161 -5.48 -1.74 14.69
CA ILE A 161 -5.18 -0.58 13.86
C ILE A 161 -5.33 -0.85 12.36
N LEU A 162 -5.72 0.20 11.64
CA LEU A 162 -5.57 0.30 10.19
C LEU A 162 -4.45 1.29 9.87
N LEU A 163 -3.48 0.88 9.06
CA LEU A 163 -2.52 1.76 8.40
C LEU A 163 -2.92 1.95 6.93
N LEU A 164 -3.15 3.19 6.53
CA LEU A 164 -3.59 3.57 5.19
C LEU A 164 -2.61 4.56 4.58
N SER A 165 -1.88 4.14 3.55
CA SER A 165 -0.97 5.00 2.79
C SER A 165 -1.55 5.27 1.41
N GLU A 166 -1.68 6.55 1.04
CA GLU A 166 -2.32 6.96 -0.20
C GLU A 166 -1.61 8.15 -0.85
N LYS A 167 -1.70 8.22 -2.16
CA LYS A 167 -1.52 9.48 -2.85
C LYS A 167 -2.78 10.32 -2.62
N VAL A 168 -2.61 11.58 -2.23
CA VAL A 168 -3.72 12.46 -1.87
C VAL A 168 -3.75 13.73 -2.75
N LEU A 169 -4.93 14.32 -2.87
CA LEU A 169 -5.11 15.63 -3.48
C LEU A 169 -5.03 16.72 -2.41
N ALA A 170 -4.44 17.87 -2.76
CA ALA A 170 -4.58 19.06 -1.92
C ALA A 170 -5.99 19.66 -2.06
N LYS A 171 -6.46 20.37 -1.02
CA LYS A 171 -7.77 21.05 -1.04
C LYS A 171 -7.86 22.15 -2.08
N ASP A 172 -6.78 22.89 -2.23
CA ASP A 172 -6.68 24.03 -3.14
C ASP A 172 -5.94 23.65 -4.42
N THR A 173 -6.42 24.13 -5.56
CA THR A 173 -5.86 23.83 -6.88
C THR A 173 -4.44 24.35 -7.04
N PHE A 174 -4.10 25.49 -6.41
CA PHE A 174 -2.74 26.04 -6.43
C PHE A 174 -1.76 25.07 -5.74
N PHE A 175 -2.07 24.64 -4.51
CA PHE A 175 -1.23 23.69 -3.78
C PHE A 175 -1.17 22.34 -4.46
N ASN A 176 -2.29 21.88 -5.04
CA ASN A 176 -2.32 20.61 -5.76
C ASN A 176 -1.33 20.63 -6.94
N ARG A 177 -1.31 21.71 -7.71
CA ARG A 177 -0.36 21.90 -8.81
C ARG A 177 1.08 21.97 -8.32
N LEU A 178 1.33 22.78 -7.28
CA LEU A 178 2.66 22.92 -6.66
C LEU A 178 3.21 21.56 -6.20
N TYR A 179 2.37 20.73 -5.54
CA TYR A 179 2.80 19.43 -5.05
C TYR A 179 3.07 18.43 -6.19
N ILE A 180 2.29 18.50 -7.26
CA ILE A 180 2.55 17.71 -8.47
C ILE A 180 3.90 18.10 -9.10
N ASP A 181 4.20 19.39 -9.20
CA ASP A 181 5.46 19.87 -9.77
C ASP A 181 6.67 19.42 -8.93
N HIS A 182 6.60 19.53 -7.59
CA HIS A 182 7.63 18.98 -6.70
C HIS A 182 7.80 17.47 -6.81
N TYR A 183 6.70 16.74 -6.93
CA TYR A 183 6.75 15.30 -7.14
C TYR A 183 7.41 14.91 -8.47
N LEU A 184 7.12 15.64 -9.55
CA LEU A 184 7.76 15.42 -10.84
C LEU A 184 9.26 15.72 -10.78
N GLN A 185 9.66 16.78 -10.05
CA GLN A 185 11.07 17.09 -9.81
C GLN A 185 11.76 15.98 -9.00
N PHE A 186 11.14 15.48 -7.95
CA PHE A 186 11.63 14.33 -7.18
C PHE A 186 11.88 13.12 -8.09
N LYS A 187 10.93 12.76 -8.94
CA LYS A 187 11.07 11.64 -9.87
C LYS A 187 12.22 11.82 -10.87
N LYS A 188 12.50 13.03 -11.30
CA LYS A 188 13.64 13.35 -12.17
C LYS A 188 14.98 13.31 -11.44
N SER A 189 15.08 14.02 -10.32
CA SER A 189 16.35 14.24 -9.64
C SER A 189 16.80 13.07 -8.77
N GLN A 190 15.86 12.40 -8.11
CA GLN A 190 16.15 11.32 -7.16
C GLN A 190 15.97 9.94 -7.79
N SER A 191 15.04 9.80 -8.72
CA SER A 191 14.63 8.49 -9.26
C SER A 191 15.05 8.25 -10.70
N GLY A 192 15.63 9.26 -11.37
CA GLY A 192 16.19 9.13 -12.72
C GLY A 192 15.17 8.92 -13.84
N TYR A 193 13.88 9.20 -13.62
CA TYR A 193 12.87 9.16 -14.69
C TYR A 193 12.98 10.36 -15.62
N THR A 194 12.85 10.12 -16.91
CA THR A 194 12.72 11.17 -17.92
C THR A 194 11.31 11.78 -17.93
N ASP A 195 11.14 12.95 -18.55
CA ASP A 195 9.83 13.57 -18.73
C ASP A 195 8.87 12.68 -19.51
N ALA A 196 9.36 12.02 -20.55
CA ALA A 196 8.58 11.14 -21.40
C ALA A 196 8.08 9.90 -20.62
N GLU A 197 8.93 9.28 -19.79
CA GLU A 197 8.55 8.17 -18.91
C GLU A 197 7.50 8.61 -17.88
N ASN A 198 7.70 9.77 -17.25
CA ASN A 198 6.75 10.34 -16.29
C ASN A 198 5.38 10.61 -16.93
N GLN A 199 5.36 11.13 -18.15
CA GLN A 199 4.14 11.39 -18.88
C GLN A 199 3.40 10.09 -19.21
N ARG A 200 4.08 9.09 -19.78
CA ARG A 200 3.48 7.79 -20.11
C ARG A 200 2.93 7.07 -18.88
N LYS A 201 3.68 7.09 -17.78
CA LYS A 201 3.22 6.50 -16.51
C LYS A 201 2.00 7.21 -15.94
N ARG A 202 1.95 8.55 -16.07
CA ARG A 202 0.79 9.34 -15.66
C ARG A 202 -0.44 8.99 -16.49
N GLU A 203 -0.30 8.93 -17.82
CA GLU A 203 -1.38 8.57 -18.75
C GLU A 203 -1.90 7.16 -18.46
N ALA A 204 -1.02 6.18 -18.24
CA ALA A 204 -1.41 4.81 -17.90
C ALA A 204 -2.19 4.71 -16.59
N LEU A 205 -1.90 5.56 -15.60
CA LEU A 205 -2.56 5.57 -14.29
C LEU A 205 -3.83 6.43 -14.25
N GLU A 206 -4.11 7.24 -15.26
CA GLU A 206 -5.18 8.24 -15.24
C GLU A 206 -6.58 7.63 -15.01
N ASN A 207 -6.84 6.44 -15.58
CA ASN A 207 -8.14 5.77 -15.46
C ASN A 207 -8.23 4.79 -14.29
N VAL A 208 -7.11 4.43 -13.67
CA VAL A 208 -7.07 3.35 -12.67
C VAL A 208 -6.77 3.85 -11.26
N LEU A 209 -6.06 4.98 -11.13
CA LEU A 209 -5.70 5.56 -9.84
C LEU A 209 -6.59 6.77 -9.54
N VAL A 210 -7.45 6.66 -8.53
CA VAL A 210 -8.39 7.72 -8.11
C VAL A 210 -8.02 8.19 -6.70
N PRO A 211 -7.16 9.23 -6.57
CA PRO A 211 -6.78 9.74 -5.26
C PRO A 211 -7.92 10.56 -4.63
N TYR A 212 -8.08 10.43 -3.31
CA TYR A 212 -8.94 11.29 -2.50
C TYR A 212 -8.10 12.41 -1.86
N ARG A 213 -8.77 13.46 -1.39
CA ARG A 213 -8.16 14.41 -0.45
C ARG A 213 -7.98 13.73 0.91
N LEU A 214 -7.07 14.26 1.72
CA LEU A 214 -6.83 13.74 3.06
C LEU A 214 -8.09 13.78 3.93
N ASP A 215 -8.86 14.88 3.86
CA ASP A 215 -10.12 15.02 4.59
C ASP A 215 -11.25 14.10 4.08
N GLU A 216 -11.24 13.73 2.80
CA GLU A 216 -12.17 12.72 2.27
C GLU A 216 -11.84 11.32 2.80
N ASN A 217 -10.55 10.97 2.90
CA ASN A 217 -10.14 9.71 3.53
C ASN A 217 -10.54 9.68 5.00
N TYR A 218 -10.30 10.74 5.78
CA TYR A 218 -10.75 10.82 7.17
C TYR A 218 -12.27 10.73 7.32
N THR A 219 -13.03 11.38 6.45
CA THR A 219 -14.49 11.30 6.44
C THR A 219 -14.96 9.86 6.20
N LEU A 220 -14.32 9.17 5.26
CA LEU A 220 -14.64 7.79 4.94
C LEU A 220 -14.31 6.84 6.10
N LEU A 221 -13.15 7.00 6.73
CA LEU A 221 -12.74 6.24 7.91
C LEU A 221 -13.70 6.49 9.11
N ALA A 222 -14.07 7.74 9.36
CA ALA A 222 -15.03 8.09 10.40
C ALA A 222 -16.42 7.46 10.15
N LYS A 223 -16.85 7.44 8.89
CA LYS A 223 -18.14 6.87 8.48
C LYS A 223 -18.24 5.38 8.80
N VAL A 224 -17.17 4.62 8.65
CA VAL A 224 -17.14 3.19 8.95
C VAL A 224 -16.89 2.87 10.44
N GLY A 225 -16.62 3.87 11.29
CA GLY A 225 -16.59 3.71 12.74
C GLY A 225 -15.29 4.12 13.44
N PHE A 226 -14.21 4.46 12.73
CA PHE A 226 -12.98 4.93 13.36
C PHE A 226 -13.18 6.31 13.99
N LYS A 227 -12.73 6.48 15.25
CA LYS A 227 -12.83 7.74 15.99
C LYS A 227 -11.45 8.35 16.31
N GLN A 228 -10.44 7.51 16.43
CA GLN A 228 -9.05 7.92 16.68
C GLN A 228 -8.25 7.73 15.41
N MET A 229 -7.80 8.81 14.82
CA MET A 229 -7.10 8.81 13.55
C MET A 229 -6.08 9.94 13.51
N ASP A 230 -4.91 9.67 12.95
CA ASP A 230 -3.87 10.69 12.72
C ASP A 230 -3.06 10.40 11.47
N THR A 231 -2.37 11.42 10.94
CA THR A 231 -1.39 11.30 9.86
C THR A 231 0.00 11.22 10.48
N TYR A 232 0.64 10.05 10.42
CA TYR A 232 1.98 9.85 10.99
C TYR A 232 3.13 10.19 10.02
N PHE A 233 2.83 10.33 8.71
CA PHE A 233 3.78 10.77 7.70
C PHE A 233 3.04 11.50 6.58
N GLN A 234 3.61 12.62 6.11
CA GLN A 234 3.14 13.28 4.88
C GLN A 234 4.31 13.93 4.13
N TRP A 235 4.36 13.70 2.83
CA TRP A 235 5.22 14.41 1.91
C TRP A 235 4.39 14.89 0.72
N PHE A 236 4.11 16.20 0.69
CA PHE A 236 3.25 16.83 -0.32
C PHE A 236 1.93 16.04 -0.54
N ASN A 237 1.82 15.37 -1.68
CA ASN A 237 0.67 14.60 -2.10
C ASN A 237 0.76 13.09 -1.79
N PHE A 238 1.58 12.69 -0.83
CA PHE A 238 1.64 11.34 -0.27
C PHE A 238 1.40 11.42 1.24
N ALA A 239 0.43 10.67 1.74
CA ALA A 239 0.09 10.67 3.15
C ALA A 239 -0.07 9.25 3.68
N CYS A 240 0.39 9.03 4.91
CA CYS A 240 0.22 7.79 5.64
C CYS A 240 -0.56 8.08 6.92
N MET A 241 -1.71 7.44 7.04
CA MET A 241 -2.67 7.62 8.10
C MET A 241 -2.74 6.37 8.97
N MET A 242 -3.01 6.54 10.25
CA MET A 242 -3.33 5.47 11.18
C MET A 242 -4.72 5.72 11.77
N ALA A 243 -5.50 4.64 11.90
CA ALA A 243 -6.80 4.67 12.56
C ALA A 243 -6.90 3.52 13.56
N VAL A 244 -7.44 3.78 14.76
CA VAL A 244 -7.56 2.81 15.86
C VAL A 244 -9.02 2.43 16.04
N LYS A 245 -9.30 1.12 16.14
CA LYS A 245 -10.63 0.62 16.54
C LYS A 245 -10.77 0.69 18.05
N ALA A 246 -11.76 1.46 18.51
CA ALA A 246 -12.08 1.59 19.94
C ALA A 246 -12.71 0.29 20.52
#